data_b85500b8364ac9141d12951cdf78d4cc
#
_entry.id   b85500b8364ac9141d12951cdf78d4cc
#
_cell.length_a   1.000
_cell.length_b   1.000
_cell.length_c   1.000
_cell.angle_alpha   90.00
_cell.angle_beta   90.00
_cell.angle_gamma   90.00
#
_symmetry.space_group_name_H-M   'P 1'
#
loop_
_entity.id
_entity.type
_entity.pdbx_description
1 polymer ?
#
loop_
_entity_poly.entity_id
_entity_poly.type
_entity_poly.pdbx_seq_one_letter_code
_entity_poly.pdbx_strand_id
1 'polypeptide(L)'
;MPGVPRGLAEHRLRVDSSAKPVKEHLRRSAVQKRKAIGEEVARLLAAGFIREIYHSEWLANVVMVPKKDKSLRMCIDFKHINRACPKDHFPLPRIDQIVDSTAGCERLSFLDAYSGYHLSLIHI
;
A
#
# COMPACT_ATOMS: atom_id res chain seq x y z
N MET A 1 15.88 0.56 -2.47
CA MET A 1 16.01 0.25 -1.03
C MET A 1 15.65 -1.19 -0.83
N PRO A 2 16.47 -2.03 -0.22
CA PRO A 2 16.09 -3.41 0.06
C PRO A 2 14.93 -3.40 1.07
N GLY A 3 13.91 -4.19 0.81
CA GLY A 3 12.81 -4.40 1.76
C GLY A 3 13.22 -5.33 2.90
N VAL A 4 12.31 -5.58 3.83
CA VAL A 4 12.49 -6.56 4.89
C VAL A 4 12.51 -7.97 4.28
N PRO A 5 13.48 -8.82 4.62
CA PRO A 5 13.51 -10.19 4.14
C PRO A 5 12.21 -10.94 4.51
N ARG A 6 11.67 -11.72 3.58
CA ARG A 6 10.42 -12.48 3.80
C ARG A 6 10.47 -13.39 5.02
N GLY A 7 11.63 -13.98 5.29
CA GLY A 7 11.82 -14.85 6.45
C GLY A 7 11.76 -14.12 7.80
N LEU A 8 11.90 -12.79 7.78
CA LEU A 8 11.80 -11.95 8.98
C LEU A 8 10.39 -11.44 9.21
N ALA A 9 9.77 -10.89 8.17
CA ALA A 9 8.40 -10.39 8.23
C ALA A 9 7.73 -10.39 6.85
N GLU A 10 6.53 -10.93 6.80
CA GLU A 10 5.65 -10.88 5.65
C GLU A 10 4.23 -10.59 6.14
N HIS A 11 3.60 -9.56 5.60
CA HIS A 11 2.22 -9.25 5.95
C HIS A 11 1.26 -10.10 5.12
N ARG A 12 0.37 -10.84 5.77
CA ARG A 12 -0.71 -11.58 5.13
C ARG A 12 -2.03 -10.91 5.40
N LEU A 13 -2.75 -10.58 4.33
CA LEU A 13 -4.10 -10.07 4.46
C LEU A 13 -5.03 -11.18 4.97
N ARG A 14 -5.78 -10.88 6.01
CA ARG A 14 -6.83 -11.76 6.53
C ARG A 14 -8.13 -11.45 5.80
N VAL A 15 -8.29 -12.04 4.61
CA VAL A 15 -9.54 -11.90 3.86
C VAL A 15 -10.55 -12.88 4.44
N ASP A 16 -11.78 -12.41 4.70
CA ASP A 16 -12.87 -13.26 5.16
C ASP A 16 -13.17 -14.31 4.09
N SER A 17 -13.13 -15.58 4.48
CA SER A 17 -13.38 -16.72 3.57
C SER A 17 -14.80 -16.75 3.00
N SER A 18 -15.75 -16.07 3.64
CA SER A 18 -17.13 -15.91 3.15
C SER A 18 -17.27 -14.78 2.13
N ALA A 19 -16.28 -13.88 2.04
CA ALA A 19 -16.32 -12.75 1.13
C ALA A 19 -16.13 -13.22 -0.32
N LYS A 20 -17.03 -12.81 -1.20
CA LYS A 20 -16.93 -13.11 -2.63
C LYS A 20 -15.92 -12.17 -3.28
N PRO A 21 -14.91 -12.71 -4.01
CA PRO A 21 -13.98 -11.89 -4.78
C PRO A 21 -14.69 -10.99 -5.78
N VAL A 22 -14.19 -9.77 -5.93
CA VAL A 22 -14.73 -8.78 -6.85
C VAL A 22 -13.70 -8.44 -7.92
N LYS A 23 -14.11 -8.59 -9.19
CA LYS A 23 -13.33 -8.15 -10.35
C LYS A 23 -13.96 -6.88 -10.90
N GLU A 24 -13.33 -5.72 -10.60
CA GLU A 24 -13.80 -4.46 -11.17
C GLU A 24 -13.55 -4.41 -12.68
N HIS A 25 -14.53 -3.88 -13.43
CA HIS A 25 -14.33 -3.58 -14.84
C HIS A 25 -13.29 -2.47 -15.00
N LEU A 26 -12.41 -2.63 -16.00
CA LEU A 26 -11.36 -1.66 -16.28
C LEU A 26 -11.98 -0.28 -16.59
N ARG A 27 -11.61 0.73 -15.82
CA ARG A 27 -11.99 2.12 -16.07
C ARG A 27 -11.11 2.70 -17.15
N ARG A 28 -11.73 3.23 -18.21
CA ARG A 28 -11.01 3.93 -19.27
C ARG A 28 -10.44 5.23 -18.75
N SER A 29 -9.16 5.45 -18.95
CA SER A 29 -8.44 6.68 -18.58
C SER A 29 -7.99 7.44 -19.82
N ALA A 30 -7.83 8.76 -19.73
CA ALA A 30 -7.23 9.58 -20.76
C ALA A 30 -5.81 9.10 -21.13
N VAL A 31 -5.38 9.34 -22.36
CA VAL A 31 -4.10 8.87 -22.89
C VAL A 31 -2.92 9.23 -21.99
N GLN A 32 -2.88 10.47 -21.51
CA GLN A 32 -1.82 10.95 -20.61
C GLN A 32 -1.75 10.16 -19.30
N LYS A 33 -2.92 9.86 -18.68
CA LYS A 33 -2.98 9.06 -17.47
C LYS A 33 -2.53 7.62 -17.71
N ARG A 34 -2.91 7.03 -18.86
CA ARG A 34 -2.47 5.67 -19.23
C ARG A 34 -0.96 5.58 -19.41
N LYS A 35 -0.34 6.61 -20.05
CA LYS A 35 1.11 6.68 -20.18
C LYS A 35 1.78 6.71 -18.79
N ALA A 36 1.34 7.61 -17.91
CA ALA A 36 1.88 7.72 -16.55
C ALA A 36 1.69 6.42 -15.72
N ILE A 37 0.56 5.72 -15.88
CA ILE A 37 0.34 4.41 -15.25
C ILE A 37 1.36 3.39 -15.79
N GLY A 38 1.56 3.32 -17.10
CA GLY A 38 2.50 2.38 -17.72
C GLY A 38 3.94 2.60 -17.26
N GLU A 39 4.38 3.85 -17.18
CA GLU A 39 5.71 4.22 -16.69
C GLU A 39 5.90 3.81 -15.23
N GLU A 40 4.90 4.05 -14.38
CA GLU A 40 4.95 3.68 -12.96
C GLU A 40 4.93 2.16 -12.75
N VAL A 41 4.09 1.43 -13.49
CA VAL A 41 4.05 -0.04 -13.45
C VAL A 41 5.38 -0.62 -13.89
N ALA A 42 5.98 -0.13 -14.99
CA ALA A 42 7.29 -0.57 -15.46
C ALA A 42 8.38 -0.33 -14.39
N ARG A 43 8.34 0.82 -13.72
CA ARG A 43 9.26 1.14 -12.62
C ARG A 43 9.14 0.18 -11.45
N LEU A 44 7.91 -0.13 -11.03
CA LEU A 44 7.64 -1.05 -9.91
C LEU A 44 8.01 -2.49 -10.25
N LEU A 45 7.77 -2.93 -11.49
CA LEU A 45 8.20 -4.25 -11.98
C LEU A 45 9.73 -4.36 -12.00
N ALA A 46 10.42 -3.35 -12.55
CA ALA A 46 11.88 -3.33 -12.59
C ALA A 46 12.52 -3.31 -11.18
N ALA A 47 11.86 -2.68 -10.22
CA ALA A 47 12.28 -2.66 -8.83
C ALA A 47 11.90 -3.94 -8.04
N GLY A 48 11.16 -4.87 -8.64
CA GLY A 48 10.72 -6.11 -7.99
C GLY A 48 9.63 -5.93 -6.93
N PHE A 49 8.98 -4.76 -6.86
CA PHE A 49 7.90 -4.51 -5.89
C PHE A 49 6.58 -5.16 -6.30
N ILE A 50 6.36 -5.38 -7.58
CA ILE A 50 5.18 -6.07 -8.11
C ILE A 50 5.61 -7.14 -9.10
N ARG A 51 4.73 -8.09 -9.36
CA ARG A 51 4.91 -9.12 -10.38
C ARG A 51 3.65 -9.25 -11.22
N GLU A 52 3.80 -9.74 -12.44
CA GLU A 52 2.67 -10.07 -13.30
C GLU A 52 2.00 -11.36 -12.85
N ILE A 53 0.67 -11.35 -12.86
CA ILE A 53 -0.17 -12.54 -12.59
C ILE A 53 -1.28 -12.60 -13.63
N TYR A 54 -1.61 -13.80 -14.12
CA TYR A 54 -2.60 -13.99 -15.19
C TYR A 54 -4.01 -14.23 -14.67
N HIS A 55 -4.16 -14.85 -13.52
CA HIS A 55 -5.46 -15.22 -12.97
C HIS A 55 -5.59 -14.70 -11.54
N SER A 56 -6.17 -13.51 -11.39
CA SER A 56 -6.50 -12.96 -10.08
C SER A 56 -8.00 -13.09 -9.85
N GLU A 57 -8.38 -13.46 -8.63
CA GLU A 57 -9.76 -13.44 -8.19
C GLU A 57 -10.22 -12.02 -7.83
N TRP A 58 -9.30 -11.20 -7.33
CA TRP A 58 -9.54 -9.80 -6.99
C TRP A 58 -8.92 -8.90 -8.04
N LEU A 59 -9.71 -7.98 -8.62
CA LEU A 59 -9.22 -6.96 -9.53
C LEU A 59 -9.70 -5.59 -9.09
N ALA A 60 -8.75 -4.67 -8.90
CA ALA A 60 -9.00 -3.29 -8.52
C ALA A 60 -8.51 -2.32 -9.59
N ASN A 61 -9.16 -1.18 -9.70
CA ASN A 61 -8.78 -0.14 -10.65
C ASN A 61 -7.68 0.75 -10.10
N VAL A 62 -6.85 1.25 -11.00
CA VAL A 62 -5.85 2.28 -10.73
C VAL A 62 -6.51 3.66 -10.78
N VAL A 63 -6.18 4.51 -9.82
CA VAL A 63 -6.61 5.91 -9.73
C VAL A 63 -5.39 6.82 -9.74
N MET A 64 -5.38 7.79 -10.65
CA MET A 64 -4.32 8.79 -10.73
C MET A 64 -4.74 10.07 -9.99
N VAL A 65 -4.02 10.40 -8.93
CA VAL A 65 -4.28 11.56 -8.07
C VAL A 65 -3.21 12.63 -8.32
N PRO A 66 -3.59 13.89 -8.61
CA PRO A 66 -2.62 14.96 -8.75
C PRO A 66 -2.03 15.33 -7.39
N LYS A 67 -0.71 15.53 -7.36
CA LYS A 67 0.00 16.09 -6.22
C LYS A 67 -0.01 17.62 -6.29
N LYS A 68 0.46 18.28 -5.23
CA LYS A 68 0.59 19.76 -5.16
C LYS A 68 1.51 20.33 -6.25
N ASP A 69 2.53 19.60 -6.64
CA ASP A 69 3.49 19.90 -7.71
C ASP A 69 3.00 19.56 -9.13
N LYS A 70 1.71 19.27 -9.30
CA LYS A 70 1.07 18.83 -10.55
C LYS A 70 1.55 17.46 -11.06
N SER A 71 2.47 16.78 -10.42
CA SER A 71 2.82 15.40 -10.74
C SER A 71 1.67 14.47 -10.39
N LEU A 72 1.61 13.29 -11.03
CA LEU A 72 0.57 12.29 -10.79
C LEU A 72 1.08 11.20 -9.83
N ARG A 73 0.26 10.86 -8.85
CA ARG A 73 0.49 9.69 -7.99
C ARG A 73 -0.46 8.58 -8.40
N MET A 74 0.09 7.41 -8.62
CA MET A 74 -0.69 6.20 -8.85
C MET A 74 -1.18 5.65 -7.51
N CYS A 75 -2.48 5.41 -7.40
CA CYS A 75 -3.13 4.76 -6.27
C CYS A 75 -3.97 3.60 -6.78
N ILE A 76 -4.26 2.64 -5.93
CA ILE A 76 -5.12 1.51 -6.25
C ILE A 76 -6.36 1.56 -5.37
N ASP A 77 -7.53 1.35 -5.96
CA ASP A 77 -8.82 1.40 -5.25
C ASP A 77 -9.11 0.05 -4.56
N PHE A 78 -8.55 -0.13 -3.38
CA PHE A 78 -8.70 -1.36 -2.60
C PHE A 78 -10.01 -1.46 -1.79
N LYS A 79 -11.03 -0.66 -2.10
CA LYS A 79 -12.27 -0.60 -1.29
C LYS A 79 -12.95 -1.95 -1.09
N HIS A 80 -12.95 -2.80 -2.11
CA HIS A 80 -13.61 -4.12 -2.04
C HIS A 80 -12.83 -5.09 -1.16
N ILE A 81 -11.53 -5.19 -1.32
CA ILE A 81 -10.69 -6.04 -0.48
C ILE A 81 -10.63 -5.54 0.95
N ASN A 82 -10.61 -4.22 1.16
CA ASN A 82 -10.66 -3.62 2.49
C ASN A 82 -11.97 -3.89 3.24
N ARG A 83 -13.08 -4.08 2.52
CA ARG A 83 -14.35 -4.52 3.12
C ARG A 83 -14.35 -6.00 3.50
N ALA A 84 -13.59 -6.80 2.79
CA ALA A 84 -13.46 -8.24 3.03
C ALA A 84 -12.43 -8.57 4.12
N CYS A 85 -11.62 -7.59 4.53
CA CYS A 85 -10.67 -7.75 5.62
C CYS A 85 -11.26 -7.22 6.93
N PRO A 86 -11.08 -7.90 8.06
CA PRO A 86 -11.45 -7.34 9.36
C PRO A 86 -10.63 -6.08 9.62
N LYS A 87 -11.27 -5.08 10.24
CA LYS A 87 -10.57 -3.87 10.64
C LYS A 87 -9.55 -4.19 11.71
N ASP A 88 -8.35 -3.64 11.56
CA ASP A 88 -7.38 -3.65 12.63
C ASP A 88 -7.86 -2.70 13.74
N HIS A 89 -8.07 -3.25 14.91
CA HIS A 89 -8.51 -2.52 16.09
C HIS A 89 -7.35 -1.93 16.89
N PHE A 90 -6.09 -2.09 16.42
CA PHE A 90 -4.95 -1.50 17.10
C PHE A 90 -5.01 0.02 16.97
N PRO A 91 -5.25 0.76 18.07
CA PRO A 91 -5.37 2.20 18.01
C PRO A 91 -4.01 2.84 17.69
N LEU A 92 -4.00 3.88 16.87
CA LEU A 92 -2.82 4.72 16.76
C LEU A 92 -2.54 5.37 18.12
N PRO A 93 -1.28 5.43 18.56
CA PRO A 93 -0.94 6.08 19.83
C PRO A 93 -1.32 7.57 19.76
N ARG A 94 -1.88 8.09 20.84
CA ARG A 94 -2.19 9.52 20.95
C ARG A 94 -0.89 10.31 21.10
N ILE A 95 -0.80 11.44 20.40
CA ILE A 95 0.40 12.29 20.42
C ILE A 95 0.77 12.68 21.86
N ASP A 96 -0.22 13.06 22.68
CA ASP A 96 -0.01 13.42 24.09
C ASP A 96 0.65 12.27 24.88
N GLN A 97 0.19 11.03 24.68
CA GLN A 97 0.78 9.86 25.34
C GLN A 97 2.23 9.60 24.90
N ILE A 98 2.55 9.85 23.61
CA ILE A 98 3.92 9.72 23.13
C ILE A 98 4.80 10.79 23.79
N VAL A 99 4.34 12.03 23.85
CA VAL A 99 5.06 13.13 24.50
C VAL A 99 5.29 12.83 25.98
N ASP A 100 4.26 12.41 26.70
CA ASP A 100 4.35 12.06 28.13
C ASP A 100 5.31 10.89 28.37
N SER A 101 5.29 9.87 27.49
CA SER A 101 6.17 8.70 27.63
C SER A 101 7.65 9.02 27.38
N THR A 102 7.94 10.13 26.70
CA THR A 102 9.31 10.59 26.44
C THR A 102 9.77 11.67 27.41
N ALA A 103 8.89 12.14 28.29
CA ALA A 103 9.22 13.12 29.29
C ALA A 103 10.30 12.59 30.25
N GLY A 104 11.34 13.40 30.48
CA GLY A 104 12.48 13.02 31.33
C GLY A 104 13.58 12.22 30.63
N CYS A 105 13.43 11.88 29.34
CA CYS A 105 14.50 11.25 28.59
C CYS A 105 15.50 12.32 28.09
N GLU A 106 16.79 12.12 28.40
CA GLU A 106 17.87 13.03 27.94
C GLU A 106 18.15 12.91 26.45
N ARG A 107 17.83 11.76 25.84
CA ARG A 107 18.07 11.48 24.41
C ARG A 107 16.85 10.78 23.82
N LEU A 108 16.48 11.21 22.62
CA LEU A 108 15.41 10.61 21.84
C LEU A 108 15.95 10.14 20.50
N SER A 109 15.51 8.95 20.06
CA SER A 109 15.78 8.43 18.72
C SER A 109 14.47 8.40 17.94
N PHE A 110 14.51 8.98 16.73
CA PHE A 110 13.36 8.98 15.82
C PHE A 110 13.64 8.03 14.67
N LEU A 111 12.74 7.07 14.46
CA LEU A 111 12.81 6.13 13.35
C LEU A 111 11.64 6.40 12.42
N ASP A 112 11.94 6.83 11.19
CA ASP A 112 10.94 7.00 10.13
C ASP A 112 11.17 5.98 9.01
N ALA A 113 10.09 5.31 8.60
CA ALA A 113 10.15 4.31 7.55
C ALA A 113 10.02 4.96 6.17
N TYR A 114 11.16 5.30 5.55
CA TYR A 114 11.17 5.79 4.17
C TYR A 114 10.50 4.79 3.22
N SER A 115 9.51 5.26 2.46
CA SER A 115 8.71 4.40 1.56
C SER A 115 8.12 3.16 2.27
N GLY A 116 7.51 3.34 3.45
CA GLY A 116 7.06 2.28 4.34
C GLY A 116 6.28 1.15 3.67
N TYR A 117 5.42 1.46 2.67
CA TYR A 117 4.68 0.45 1.90
C TYR A 117 5.55 -0.51 1.09
N HIS A 118 6.81 -0.15 0.81
CA HIS A 118 7.74 -0.99 0.07
C HIS A 118 8.66 -1.81 0.97
N LEU A 119 8.56 -1.65 2.29
CA LEU A 119 9.44 -2.34 3.24
C LEU A 119 9.03 -3.79 3.46
N SER A 120 7.74 -4.08 3.43
CA SER A 120 7.22 -5.44 3.59
C SER A 120 6.34 -5.83 2.41
N LEU A 121 6.50 -7.05 1.94
CA LEU A 121 5.63 -7.61 0.92
C LEU A 121 4.28 -7.99 1.55
N ILE A 122 3.21 -7.72 0.81
CA ILE A 122 1.87 -8.16 1.17
C ILE A 122 1.54 -9.37 0.30
N HIS A 123 1.18 -10.46 0.95
CA HIS A 123 0.66 -11.65 0.30
C HIS A 123 -0.87 -11.67 0.41
N ILE A 124 -1.55 -11.78 -0.73
CA ILE A 124 -3.00 -11.89 -0.84
C ILE A 124 -3.36 -13.31 -1.23
#